data_a8679c1b2f66edb518fb43ab1932523c
#
_entry.id   a8679c1b2f66edb518fb43ab1932523c
#
_cell.length_a   1.000
_cell.length_b   1.000
_cell.length_c   1.000
_cell.angle_alpha   90.00
_cell.angle_beta   90.00
_cell.angle_gamma   90.00
#
_symmetry.space_group_name_H-M   'P 1'
#
loop_
_entity.id
_entity.type
_entity.pdbx_description
1 polymer ?
#
loop_
_entity_poly.entity_id
_entity_poly.type
_entity_poly.pdbx_seq_one_letter_code
_entity_poly.pdbx_strand_id
1 'polypeptide(L)'
;MTHTELQASSPDTASSDKGQRVPIYTIGYGARDLPALLAVLKQHAIAYLIDVRTAPYSRFKPEFSKEALEKALVARGIRYVFMGDSLGGRPDDPACYVDGKVDYAAVAQTAAYRTGIARVRAAFQQQQRVVLMCSEGKPETCHRSKLIGKTLDEEGIPVAHIDETDTLRTQAEIIFRLTDGQLSLFGGHDFTSRKRYAQDEQDEQDGHDA
;
A
#
# COMPACT_ATOMS: atom_id res chain seq x y z
N MET A 1 69.25 4.07 -22.88
CA MET A 1 68.28 3.10 -22.36
C MET A 1 67.29 3.88 -21.53
N THR A 2 66.19 4.29 -22.15
CA THR A 2 65.15 5.10 -21.54
C THR A 2 63.87 4.27 -21.50
N HIS A 3 63.49 3.89 -20.28
CA HIS A 3 62.23 3.19 -20.05
C HIS A 3 61.05 4.20 -20.02
N THR A 4 60.15 4.07 -20.98
CA THR A 4 58.88 4.77 -21.03
C THR A 4 57.84 3.96 -20.27
N GLU A 5 57.39 4.47 -19.13
CA GLU A 5 56.26 3.88 -18.37
C GLU A 5 54.94 4.26 -19.07
N LEU A 6 54.21 3.24 -19.49
CA LEU A 6 52.82 3.37 -19.95
C LEU A 6 51.91 3.47 -18.73
N GLN A 7 51.32 4.64 -18.51
CA GLN A 7 50.22 4.82 -17.56
C GLN A 7 48.96 4.22 -18.17
N ALA A 8 48.45 3.18 -17.52
CA ALA A 8 47.14 2.61 -17.81
C ALA A 8 46.04 3.52 -17.22
N SER A 9 45.29 4.17 -18.07
CA SER A 9 44.09 4.88 -17.71
C SER A 9 42.98 3.90 -17.38
N SER A 10 42.51 3.94 -16.12
CA SER A 10 41.33 3.21 -15.66
C SER A 10 40.07 3.73 -16.38
N PRO A 11 39.15 2.85 -16.80
CA PRO A 11 37.89 3.33 -17.37
C PRO A 11 36.98 3.86 -16.25
N ASP A 12 36.57 5.10 -16.39
CA ASP A 12 35.47 5.71 -15.63
C ASP A 12 34.23 4.83 -15.71
N THR A 13 33.89 4.17 -14.61
CA THR A 13 32.57 3.59 -14.41
C THR A 13 31.58 4.71 -14.10
N ALA A 14 31.21 5.48 -15.10
CA ALA A 14 30.00 6.29 -15.05
C ALA A 14 28.81 5.36 -14.99
N SER A 15 28.39 5.00 -13.77
CA SER A 15 27.11 4.36 -13.50
C SER A 15 25.99 5.18 -14.10
N SER A 16 25.37 4.65 -15.14
CA SER A 16 24.19 5.23 -15.77
C SER A 16 23.02 5.09 -14.80
N ASP A 17 22.86 6.06 -13.90
CA ASP A 17 21.61 6.33 -13.19
C ASP A 17 20.59 6.92 -14.19
N LYS A 18 20.10 6.08 -15.11
CA LYS A 18 18.94 6.38 -15.92
C LYS A 18 17.74 6.34 -14.97
N GLY A 19 17.39 7.51 -14.45
CA GLY A 19 16.21 7.91 -13.71
C GLY A 19 15.23 6.81 -13.31
N GLN A 20 15.58 6.01 -12.30
CA GLN A 20 14.65 5.05 -11.72
C GLN A 20 13.50 5.85 -11.07
N ARG A 21 12.29 5.71 -11.61
CA ARG A 21 11.12 6.40 -11.09
C ARG A 21 10.88 5.99 -9.65
N VAL A 22 10.51 6.95 -8.81
CA VAL A 22 10.16 6.71 -7.40
C VAL A 22 8.94 5.79 -7.36
N PRO A 23 9.01 4.61 -6.73
CA PRO A 23 7.86 3.70 -6.64
C PRO A 23 6.77 4.26 -5.72
N ILE A 24 5.56 3.73 -5.83
CA ILE A 24 4.53 3.91 -4.80
C ILE A 24 4.88 2.97 -3.65
N TYR A 25 5.16 3.55 -2.47
CA TYR A 25 5.42 2.76 -1.27
C TYR A 25 4.10 2.31 -0.62
N THR A 26 4.14 1.19 0.08
CA THR A 26 3.05 0.77 0.97
C THR A 26 3.59 0.34 2.32
N ILE A 27 2.84 0.55 3.39
CA ILE A 27 3.21 0.15 4.74
C ILE A 27 1.97 -0.27 5.53
N GLY A 28 2.14 -1.19 6.48
CA GLY A 28 1.14 -1.45 7.51
C GLY A 28 1.69 -1.09 8.87
N TYR A 29 0.96 -0.40 9.72
CA TYR A 29 1.50 -0.15 11.05
C TYR A 29 1.60 -1.44 11.89
N GLY A 30 0.67 -2.41 11.76
CA GLY A 30 0.79 -3.73 12.38
C GLY A 30 1.20 -3.68 13.86
N ALA A 31 2.36 -4.29 14.16
CA ALA A 31 2.95 -4.27 15.51
C ALA A 31 3.72 -2.99 15.82
N ARG A 32 4.07 -2.15 14.82
CA ARG A 32 4.84 -0.91 15.02
C ARG A 32 4.11 0.04 15.96
N ASP A 33 4.84 0.75 16.78
CA ASP A 33 4.39 1.96 17.46
C ASP A 33 4.54 3.17 16.50
N LEU A 34 4.02 4.33 16.92
CA LEU A 34 4.08 5.53 16.10
C LEU A 34 5.52 6.04 15.88
N PRO A 35 6.44 6.05 16.85
CA PRO A 35 7.85 6.38 16.61
C PRO A 35 8.53 5.51 15.57
N ALA A 36 8.30 4.19 15.59
CA ALA A 36 8.86 3.25 14.61
C ALA A 36 8.30 3.54 13.21
N LEU A 37 6.97 3.75 13.07
CA LEU A 37 6.41 4.14 11.78
C LEU A 37 7.08 5.41 11.25
N LEU A 38 7.18 6.46 12.06
CA LEU A 38 7.75 7.74 11.64
C LEU A 38 9.23 7.65 11.27
N ALA A 39 9.99 6.77 11.92
CA ALA A 39 11.39 6.49 11.57
C ALA A 39 11.49 5.88 10.16
N VAL A 40 10.65 4.89 9.85
CA VAL A 40 10.60 4.24 8.52
C VAL A 40 10.17 5.25 7.45
N LEU A 41 9.16 6.08 7.70
CA LEU A 41 8.74 7.11 6.76
C LEU A 41 9.86 8.10 6.44
N LYS A 42 10.62 8.50 7.46
CA LYS A 42 11.80 9.36 7.30
C LYS A 42 12.90 8.68 6.49
N GLN A 43 13.19 7.41 6.77
CA GLN A 43 14.21 6.62 6.05
C GLN A 43 13.94 6.61 4.54
N HIS A 44 12.67 6.49 4.14
CA HIS A 44 12.27 6.48 2.73
C HIS A 44 11.93 7.88 2.18
N ALA A 45 12.21 8.94 2.95
CA ALA A 45 11.92 10.34 2.59
C ALA A 45 10.48 10.54 2.11
N ILE A 46 9.51 9.91 2.79
CA ILE A 46 8.09 9.99 2.44
C ILE A 46 7.58 11.42 2.68
N ALA A 47 6.94 11.99 1.66
CA ALA A 47 6.33 13.31 1.71
C ALA A 47 4.81 13.25 1.96
N TYR A 48 4.16 12.17 1.54
CA TYR A 48 2.72 11.99 1.68
C TYR A 48 2.41 10.60 2.23
N LEU A 49 1.60 10.54 3.30
CA LEU A 49 0.97 9.32 3.77
C LEU A 49 -0.49 9.34 3.36
N ILE A 50 -0.87 8.38 2.51
CA ILE A 50 -2.26 8.14 2.09
C ILE A 50 -2.82 7.03 2.97
N ASP A 51 -3.78 7.36 3.81
CA ASP A 51 -4.47 6.39 4.66
C ASP A 51 -5.58 5.69 3.85
N VAL A 52 -5.38 4.41 3.55
CA VAL A 52 -6.30 3.58 2.77
C VAL A 52 -7.17 2.67 3.66
N ARG A 53 -7.23 2.92 4.96
CA ARG A 53 -8.14 2.21 5.85
C ARG A 53 -9.56 2.72 5.65
N THR A 54 -10.54 1.84 5.49
CA THR A 54 -11.97 2.21 5.43
C THR A 54 -12.37 2.98 6.69
N ALA A 55 -11.97 2.49 7.88
CA ALA A 55 -12.17 3.17 9.15
C ALA A 55 -10.81 3.60 9.74
N PRO A 56 -10.45 4.90 9.70
CA PRO A 56 -9.17 5.41 10.17
C PRO A 56 -9.17 5.65 11.69
N TYR A 57 -9.74 4.69 12.41
CA TYR A 57 -9.81 4.65 13.88
C TYR A 57 -9.08 3.40 14.39
N SER A 58 -8.37 3.51 15.50
CA SER A 58 -7.68 2.41 16.15
C SER A 58 -7.97 2.37 17.65
N ARG A 59 -8.78 1.42 18.09
CA ARG A 59 -9.15 1.24 19.49
C ARG A 59 -7.95 0.90 20.38
N PHE A 60 -7.06 0.03 19.87
CA PHE A 60 -5.92 -0.50 20.65
C PHE A 60 -4.65 0.33 20.50
N LYS A 61 -4.58 1.19 19.48
CA LYS A 61 -3.46 2.08 19.19
C LYS A 61 -4.02 3.46 18.83
N PRO A 62 -4.54 4.23 19.79
CA PRO A 62 -5.23 5.49 19.54
C PRO A 62 -4.37 6.52 18.82
N GLU A 63 -3.03 6.41 18.93
CA GLU A 63 -2.05 7.22 18.22
C GLU A 63 -2.11 7.05 16.69
N PHE A 64 -2.72 5.96 16.20
CA PHE A 64 -3.00 5.70 14.78
C PHE A 64 -4.41 6.11 14.35
N SER A 65 -5.22 6.65 15.24
CA SER A 65 -6.49 7.29 14.83
C SER A 65 -6.20 8.55 14.02
N LYS A 66 -7.10 8.88 13.08
CA LYS A 66 -6.90 9.90 12.05
C LYS A 66 -6.26 11.18 12.57
N GLU A 67 -6.90 11.81 13.56
CA GLU A 67 -6.50 13.13 14.07
C GLU A 67 -5.13 13.08 14.76
N ALA A 68 -4.87 12.02 15.55
CA ALA A 68 -3.60 11.84 16.25
C ALA A 68 -2.46 11.58 15.27
N LEU A 69 -2.70 10.70 14.29
CA LEU A 69 -1.72 10.35 13.25
C LEU A 69 -1.43 11.57 12.37
N GLU A 70 -2.45 12.28 11.89
CA GLU A 70 -2.29 13.49 11.07
C GLU A 70 -1.45 14.53 11.78
N LYS A 71 -1.75 14.83 13.05
CA LYS A 71 -0.98 15.76 13.87
C LYS A 71 0.49 15.35 13.97
N ALA A 72 0.77 14.06 14.19
CA ALA A 72 2.12 13.54 14.33
C ALA A 72 2.92 13.61 13.01
N LEU A 73 2.26 13.39 11.88
CA LEU A 73 2.85 13.47 10.54
C LEU A 73 3.16 14.92 10.15
N VAL A 74 2.18 15.82 10.33
CA VAL A 74 2.35 17.26 10.04
C VAL A 74 3.51 17.86 10.83
N ALA A 75 3.68 17.50 12.10
CA ALA A 75 4.81 17.92 12.91
C ALA A 75 6.18 17.48 12.36
N ARG A 76 6.20 16.58 11.38
CA ARG A 76 7.41 16.07 10.69
C ARG A 76 7.46 16.44 9.21
N GLY A 77 6.58 17.35 8.75
CA GLY A 77 6.52 17.79 7.36
C GLY A 77 5.93 16.76 6.39
N ILE A 78 5.27 15.70 6.91
CA ILE A 78 4.60 14.68 6.09
C ILE A 78 3.11 15.06 5.98
N ARG A 79 2.59 15.15 4.75
CA ARG A 79 1.18 15.42 4.51
C ARG A 79 0.35 14.15 4.66
N TYR A 80 -0.67 14.20 5.50
CA TYR A 80 -1.68 13.15 5.62
C TYR A 80 -2.80 13.35 4.59
N VAL A 81 -3.23 12.27 3.94
CA VAL A 81 -4.36 12.27 2.99
C VAL A 81 -5.23 11.04 3.29
N PHE A 82 -6.49 11.25 3.60
CA PHE A 82 -7.45 10.16 3.74
C PHE A 82 -8.01 9.78 2.36
N MET A 83 -7.97 8.49 2.04
CA MET A 83 -8.55 7.90 0.82
C MET A 83 -9.21 6.54 1.13
N GLY A 84 -9.64 6.32 2.37
CA GLY A 84 -10.32 5.08 2.75
C GLY A 84 -11.71 4.93 2.16
N ASP A 85 -12.34 6.02 1.77
CA ASP A 85 -13.61 6.09 1.04
C ASP A 85 -13.53 5.54 -0.39
N SER A 86 -12.37 5.65 -1.01
CA SER A 86 -12.15 5.23 -2.40
C SER A 86 -11.21 4.03 -2.53
N LEU A 87 -10.22 3.91 -1.66
CA LEU A 87 -9.21 2.84 -1.68
C LEU A 87 -9.32 1.89 -0.49
N GLY A 88 -10.36 2.00 0.32
CA GLY A 88 -10.59 1.14 1.48
C GLY A 88 -10.83 -0.32 1.09
N GLY A 89 -10.42 -1.24 1.97
CA GLY A 89 -10.59 -2.68 1.75
C GLY A 89 -11.98 -3.21 2.10
N ARG A 90 -12.93 -2.35 2.48
CA ARG A 90 -14.31 -2.69 2.85
C ARG A 90 -15.26 -1.64 2.26
N PRO A 91 -15.62 -1.76 0.97
CA PRO A 91 -16.57 -0.83 0.35
C PRO A 91 -17.97 -1.01 0.95
N ASP A 92 -18.78 0.06 0.92
CA ASP A 92 -20.16 0.03 1.38
C ASP A 92 -21.11 -0.65 0.38
N ASP A 93 -20.68 -0.84 -0.89
CA ASP A 93 -21.47 -1.46 -1.95
C ASP A 93 -21.57 -2.99 -1.74
N PRO A 94 -22.77 -3.54 -1.47
CA PRO A 94 -22.97 -4.98 -1.30
C PRO A 94 -22.58 -5.80 -2.53
N ALA A 95 -22.61 -5.22 -3.73
CA ALA A 95 -22.20 -5.89 -4.97
C ALA A 95 -20.70 -6.25 -4.99
N CYS A 96 -19.92 -5.67 -4.08
CA CYS A 96 -18.51 -5.98 -3.90
C CYS A 96 -18.25 -7.19 -2.97
N TYR A 97 -19.29 -7.92 -2.56
CA TYR A 97 -19.16 -9.03 -1.62
C TYR A 97 -19.68 -10.34 -2.21
N VAL A 98 -18.91 -11.42 -2.02
CA VAL A 98 -19.29 -12.80 -2.36
C VAL A 98 -19.03 -13.67 -1.13
N ASP A 99 -20.04 -14.39 -0.69
CA ASP A 99 -19.99 -15.25 0.51
C ASP A 99 -19.45 -14.53 1.76
N GLY A 100 -19.84 -13.27 1.94
CA GLY A 100 -19.40 -12.41 3.03
C GLY A 100 -17.93 -11.94 2.93
N LYS A 101 -17.24 -12.21 1.84
CA LYS A 101 -15.88 -11.70 1.57
C LYS A 101 -15.92 -10.62 0.51
N VAL A 102 -15.03 -9.63 0.68
CA VAL A 102 -14.86 -8.61 -0.37
C VAL A 102 -14.23 -9.24 -1.60
N ASP A 103 -14.90 -9.11 -2.73
CA ASP A 103 -14.38 -9.43 -4.06
C ASP A 103 -13.59 -8.23 -4.60
N TYR A 104 -12.28 -8.33 -4.61
CA TYR A 104 -11.43 -7.23 -5.06
C TYR A 104 -11.51 -6.98 -6.57
N ALA A 105 -11.93 -7.96 -7.37
CA ALA A 105 -12.18 -7.76 -8.79
C ALA A 105 -13.41 -6.86 -9.00
N ALA A 106 -14.48 -7.07 -8.22
CA ALA A 106 -15.66 -6.20 -8.23
C ALA A 106 -15.33 -4.78 -7.74
N VAL A 107 -14.57 -4.66 -6.63
CA VAL A 107 -14.12 -3.34 -6.11
C VAL A 107 -13.36 -2.56 -7.18
N ALA A 108 -12.45 -3.20 -7.91
CA ALA A 108 -11.66 -2.56 -8.94
C ALA A 108 -12.50 -1.96 -10.09
N GLN A 109 -13.75 -2.40 -10.27
CA GLN A 109 -14.68 -1.87 -11.26
C GLN A 109 -15.47 -0.65 -10.78
N THR A 110 -15.47 -0.35 -9.48
CA THR A 110 -16.24 0.78 -8.94
C THR A 110 -15.66 2.13 -9.37
N ALA A 111 -16.53 3.13 -9.57
CA ALA A 111 -16.12 4.49 -9.93
C ALA A 111 -15.26 5.14 -8.83
N ALA A 112 -15.58 4.89 -7.55
CA ALA A 112 -14.84 5.39 -6.41
C ALA A 112 -13.40 4.88 -6.43
N TYR A 113 -13.20 3.57 -6.58
CA TYR A 113 -11.88 2.97 -6.64
C TYR A 113 -11.05 3.48 -7.82
N ARG A 114 -11.63 3.53 -9.02
CA ARG A 114 -10.95 4.07 -10.22
C ARG A 114 -10.51 5.52 -10.03
N THR A 115 -11.34 6.34 -9.38
CA THR A 115 -10.99 7.72 -9.03
C THR A 115 -9.83 7.77 -8.04
N GLY A 116 -9.84 6.90 -7.02
CA GLY A 116 -8.74 6.77 -6.07
C GLY A 116 -7.42 6.38 -6.74
N ILE A 117 -7.43 5.35 -7.59
CA ILE A 117 -6.24 4.92 -8.35
C ILE A 117 -5.73 6.02 -9.29
N ALA A 118 -6.62 6.76 -9.95
CA ALA A 118 -6.21 7.88 -10.80
C ALA A 118 -5.42 8.96 -10.02
N ARG A 119 -5.78 9.23 -8.76
CA ARG A 119 -5.02 10.16 -7.88
C ARG A 119 -3.66 9.58 -7.51
N VAL A 120 -3.54 8.29 -7.20
CA VAL A 120 -2.26 7.63 -6.91
C VAL A 120 -1.36 7.65 -8.15
N ARG A 121 -1.93 7.38 -9.34
CA ARG A 121 -1.22 7.47 -10.62
C ARG A 121 -0.68 8.89 -10.88
N ALA A 122 -1.48 9.92 -10.62
CA ALA A 122 -1.04 11.30 -10.76
C ALA A 122 0.13 11.63 -9.82
N ALA A 123 0.09 11.15 -8.58
CA ALA A 123 1.20 11.30 -7.63
C ALA A 123 2.49 10.61 -8.13
N PHE A 124 2.38 9.41 -8.70
CA PHE A 124 3.50 8.71 -9.33
C PHE A 124 4.08 9.48 -10.52
N GLN A 125 3.22 9.99 -11.41
CA GLN A 125 3.65 10.80 -12.57
C GLN A 125 4.39 12.07 -12.14
N GLN A 126 4.00 12.66 -11.02
CA GLN A 126 4.64 13.83 -10.41
C GLN A 126 5.87 13.46 -9.56
N GLN A 127 6.28 12.21 -9.54
CA GLN A 127 7.41 11.70 -8.75
C GLN A 127 7.31 12.04 -7.26
N GLN A 128 6.08 12.08 -6.72
CA GLN A 128 5.85 12.31 -5.30
C GLN A 128 6.24 11.05 -4.49
N ARG A 129 6.92 11.24 -3.37
CA ARG A 129 7.23 10.16 -2.43
C ARG A 129 6.01 9.86 -1.56
N VAL A 130 5.21 8.92 -2.03
CA VAL A 130 3.92 8.55 -1.42
C VAL A 130 4.02 7.18 -0.77
N VAL A 131 3.41 7.02 0.41
CA VAL A 131 3.17 5.72 1.02
C VAL A 131 1.68 5.49 1.27
N LEU A 132 1.16 4.35 0.84
CA LEU A 132 -0.20 3.90 1.15
C LEU A 132 -0.17 3.14 2.47
N MET A 133 -0.90 3.60 3.49
CA MET A 133 -0.89 2.98 4.82
C MET A 133 -2.18 2.23 5.14
N CYS A 134 -2.03 1.01 5.66
CA CYS A 134 -3.10 0.20 6.23
C CYS A 134 -2.77 -0.24 7.67
N SER A 135 -3.71 -0.91 8.34
CA SER A 135 -3.50 -1.49 9.68
C SER A 135 -2.76 -2.83 9.67
N GLU A 136 -2.93 -3.65 8.64
CA GLU A 136 -2.33 -4.97 8.52
C GLU A 136 -0.81 -4.89 8.38
N GLY A 137 -0.03 -5.59 9.22
CA GLY A 137 1.44 -5.60 9.15
C GLY A 137 1.95 -6.24 7.86
N LYS A 138 1.51 -7.48 7.61
CA LYS A 138 1.94 -8.27 6.44
C LYS A 138 1.24 -7.81 5.17
N PRO A 139 1.98 -7.42 4.12
CA PRO A 139 1.38 -6.96 2.88
C PRO A 139 0.55 -8.03 2.17
N GLU A 140 0.97 -9.30 2.17
CA GLU A 140 0.27 -10.40 1.50
C GLU A 140 -1.12 -10.70 2.09
N THR A 141 -1.40 -10.26 3.31
CA THR A 141 -2.73 -10.44 3.93
C THR A 141 -3.69 -9.27 3.70
N CYS A 142 -3.20 -8.19 3.08
CA CYS A 142 -3.86 -6.89 3.04
C CYS A 142 -4.36 -6.51 1.63
N HIS A 143 -5.43 -5.72 1.56
CA HIS A 143 -5.94 -5.16 0.31
C HIS A 143 -4.93 -4.23 -0.39
N ARG A 144 -3.94 -3.65 0.34
CA ARG A 144 -2.92 -2.80 -0.26
C ARG A 144 -2.05 -3.54 -1.30
N SER A 145 -1.87 -4.88 -1.18
CA SER A 145 -1.20 -5.68 -2.19
C SER A 145 -2.18 -6.40 -3.12
N LYS A 146 -3.25 -7.02 -2.54
CA LYS A 146 -4.20 -7.85 -3.28
C LYS A 146 -5.08 -7.06 -4.24
N LEU A 147 -5.34 -5.80 -3.94
CA LEU A 147 -6.18 -4.90 -4.72
C LEU A 147 -5.34 -3.75 -5.29
N ILE A 148 -4.81 -2.86 -4.45
CA ILE A 148 -4.17 -1.63 -4.93
C ILE A 148 -2.84 -1.94 -5.62
N GLY A 149 -1.98 -2.76 -5.00
CA GLY A 149 -0.69 -3.16 -5.57
C GLY A 149 -0.85 -3.91 -6.88
N LYS A 150 -1.83 -4.85 -6.96
CA LYS A 150 -2.17 -5.56 -8.19
C LYS A 150 -2.54 -4.59 -9.32
N THR A 151 -3.47 -3.66 -9.05
CA THR A 151 -3.90 -2.68 -10.05
C THR A 151 -2.73 -1.80 -10.54
N LEU A 152 -1.89 -1.30 -9.63
CA LEU A 152 -0.75 -0.45 -10.00
C LEU A 152 0.30 -1.23 -10.81
N ASP A 153 0.56 -2.48 -10.44
CA ASP A 153 1.51 -3.37 -11.14
C ASP A 153 1.03 -3.69 -12.57
N GLU A 154 -0.27 -3.97 -12.74
CA GLU A 154 -0.91 -4.16 -14.06
C GLU A 154 -0.83 -2.91 -14.94
N GLU A 155 -0.79 -1.71 -14.34
CA GLU A 155 -0.58 -0.44 -15.02
C GLU A 155 0.92 -0.11 -15.25
N GLY A 156 1.84 -1.01 -14.88
CA GLY A 156 3.29 -0.79 -14.98
C GLY A 156 3.85 0.23 -13.99
N ILE A 157 3.13 0.51 -12.91
CA ILE A 157 3.57 1.39 -11.84
C ILE A 157 4.26 0.55 -10.75
N PRO A 158 5.56 0.74 -10.50
CA PRO A 158 6.29 -0.03 -9.50
C PRO A 158 5.76 0.24 -8.10
N VAL A 159 5.52 -0.85 -7.35
CA VAL A 159 5.09 -0.82 -5.96
C VAL A 159 6.19 -1.40 -5.07
N ALA A 160 6.55 -0.68 -4.01
CA ALA A 160 7.51 -1.11 -3.01
C ALA A 160 6.80 -1.29 -1.66
N HIS A 161 6.60 -2.53 -1.24
CA HIS A 161 5.98 -2.85 0.04
C HIS A 161 7.02 -2.86 1.15
N ILE A 162 6.83 -2.02 2.16
CA ILE A 162 7.57 -2.09 3.43
C ILE A 162 6.86 -3.15 4.29
N ASP A 163 7.48 -4.31 4.41
CA ASP A 163 6.91 -5.45 5.15
C ASP A 163 7.02 -5.29 6.67
N GLU A 164 6.58 -6.28 7.42
CA GLU A 164 6.58 -6.26 8.89
C GLU A 164 7.98 -6.21 9.53
N THR A 165 9.03 -6.46 8.74
CA THR A 165 10.44 -6.39 9.16
C THR A 165 11.18 -5.17 8.62
N ASP A 166 10.44 -4.16 8.12
CA ASP A 166 10.96 -2.95 7.48
C ASP A 166 11.78 -3.21 6.20
N THR A 167 11.62 -4.40 5.60
CA THR A 167 12.29 -4.77 4.35
C THR A 167 11.41 -4.36 3.16
N LEU A 168 12.04 -3.78 2.13
CA LEU A 168 11.36 -3.49 0.86
C LEU A 168 11.14 -4.78 0.07
N ARG A 169 9.92 -4.96 -0.40
CA ARG A 169 9.50 -6.07 -1.26
C ARG A 169 8.78 -5.55 -2.49
N THR A 170 9.01 -6.16 -3.60
CA THR A 170 8.26 -5.91 -4.84
C THR A 170 6.86 -6.53 -4.76
N GLN A 171 5.95 -6.08 -5.63
CA GLN A 171 4.62 -6.69 -5.75
C GLN A 171 4.74 -8.19 -6.12
N ALA A 172 5.64 -8.54 -7.02
CA ALA A 172 5.87 -9.93 -7.42
C ALA A 172 6.31 -10.82 -6.24
N GLU A 173 7.24 -10.34 -5.36
CA GLU A 173 7.64 -11.08 -4.16
C GLU A 173 6.48 -11.27 -3.19
N ILE A 174 5.60 -10.28 -3.06
CA ILE A 174 4.42 -10.39 -2.20
C ILE A 174 3.40 -11.39 -2.76
N ILE A 175 3.16 -11.37 -4.07
CA ILE A 175 2.29 -12.37 -4.71
C ILE A 175 2.88 -13.78 -4.58
N PHE A 176 4.19 -13.94 -4.75
CA PHE A 176 4.87 -15.22 -4.53
C PHE A 176 4.67 -15.76 -3.10
N ARG A 177 4.77 -14.88 -2.07
CA ARG A 177 4.46 -15.26 -0.67
C ARG A 177 2.99 -15.64 -0.49
N LEU A 178 2.06 -14.91 -1.13
CA LEU A 178 0.62 -15.14 -1.02
C LEU A 178 0.18 -16.46 -1.65
N THR A 179 0.87 -16.90 -2.70
CA THR A 179 0.54 -18.11 -3.47
C THR A 179 1.40 -19.32 -3.11
N ASP A 180 2.19 -19.25 -2.03
CA ASP A 180 3.15 -20.29 -1.62
C ASP A 180 4.06 -20.74 -2.78
N GLY A 181 4.46 -19.80 -3.62
CA GLY A 181 5.29 -20.04 -4.80
C GLY A 181 4.56 -20.63 -6.01
N GLN A 182 3.26 -20.80 -5.94
CA GLN A 182 2.46 -21.28 -7.07
C GLN A 182 2.14 -20.09 -7.99
N LEU A 183 2.81 -20.01 -9.12
CA LEU A 183 2.47 -19.06 -10.19
C LEU A 183 1.28 -19.60 -10.97
N SER A 184 0.25 -18.78 -11.19
CA SER A 184 -0.84 -19.15 -12.08
C SER A 184 -0.35 -19.20 -13.51
N LEU A 185 -0.51 -20.36 -14.17
CA LEU A 185 -0.19 -20.53 -15.59
C LEU A 185 -1.28 -19.94 -16.52
N PHE A 186 -2.45 -19.60 -15.99
CA PHE A 186 -3.65 -19.27 -16.78
C PHE A 186 -4.29 -17.91 -16.44
N GLY A 187 -3.52 -16.91 -16.03
CA GLY A 187 -4.05 -15.57 -15.79
C GLY A 187 -3.97 -15.10 -14.35
N GLY A 188 -4.36 -13.84 -14.13
CA GLY A 188 -4.24 -13.19 -12.83
C GLY A 188 -5.08 -13.86 -11.75
N HIS A 189 -4.55 -13.88 -10.53
CA HIS A 189 -5.30 -14.34 -9.36
C HIS A 189 -6.38 -13.31 -9.00
N ASP A 190 -7.64 -13.76 -8.91
CA ASP A 190 -8.70 -12.98 -8.29
C ASP A 190 -8.61 -13.17 -6.78
N PHE A 191 -8.35 -12.07 -6.08
CA PHE A 191 -8.17 -12.08 -4.66
C PHE A 191 -9.43 -11.61 -3.94
N THR A 192 -9.68 -12.22 -2.77
CA THR A 192 -10.74 -11.79 -1.86
C THR A 192 -10.15 -11.36 -0.51
N SER A 193 -10.96 -10.70 0.31
CA SER A 193 -10.58 -10.39 1.68
C SER A 193 -10.33 -11.67 2.48
N ARG A 194 -9.39 -11.60 3.44
CA ARG A 194 -9.13 -12.69 4.37
C ARG A 194 -10.30 -12.92 5.33
N LYS A 195 -10.87 -11.83 5.84
CA LYS A 195 -12.00 -11.87 6.77
C LYS A 195 -13.30 -11.96 6.01
N ARG A 196 -14.26 -12.69 6.57
CA ARG A 196 -15.67 -12.58 6.23
C ARG A 196 -16.25 -11.41 7.01
N TYR A 197 -17.08 -10.64 6.36
CA TYR A 197 -17.87 -9.57 6.97
C TYR A 197 -19.29 -10.09 6.97
N ALA A 198 -19.80 -10.45 8.16
CA ALA A 198 -21.18 -10.86 8.30
C ALA A 198 -22.10 -9.67 8.00
N GLN A 199 -23.26 -9.92 7.44
CA GLN A 199 -24.32 -8.93 7.23
C GLN A 199 -25.06 -8.60 8.56
N ASP A 200 -24.35 -8.68 9.69
CA ASP A 200 -24.92 -8.72 11.05
C ASP A 200 -25.32 -7.33 11.61
N GLU A 201 -25.48 -6.31 10.76
CA GLU A 201 -25.94 -4.99 11.25
C GLU A 201 -27.42 -4.69 10.99
N GLN A 202 -28.23 -5.67 10.57
CA GLN A 202 -29.69 -5.45 10.37
C GLN A 202 -30.55 -5.93 11.54
N ASP A 203 -30.03 -6.71 12.49
CA ASP A 203 -30.84 -7.28 13.57
C ASP A 203 -30.92 -6.47 14.86
N GLU A 204 -30.25 -5.33 14.97
CA GLU A 204 -30.32 -4.44 16.17
C GLU A 204 -31.38 -3.33 16.09
N GLN A 205 -32.08 -3.17 14.96
CA GLN A 205 -33.13 -2.13 14.84
C GLN A 205 -34.57 -2.62 15.09
N ASP A 206 -34.82 -3.92 15.09
CA ASP A 206 -36.18 -4.47 15.30
C ASP A 206 -36.50 -4.89 16.73
N GLY A 207 -35.64 -4.59 17.70
CA GLY A 207 -35.78 -4.99 19.12
C GLY A 207 -36.30 -3.91 20.08
N HIS A 208 -36.88 -2.80 19.61
CA HIS A 208 -37.30 -1.71 20.52
C HIS A 208 -38.74 -1.23 20.29
N ASP A 209 -39.65 -2.13 19.97
CA ASP A 209 -41.10 -1.90 20.07
C ASP A 209 -41.81 -3.20 20.51
N ALA A 210 -41.80 -3.46 21.81
CA ALA A 210 -42.77 -4.31 22.49
C ALA A 210 -42.82 -3.97 23.98
#